data_c1f5f9f6ac6993fe43ffc8a202572355
#
_entry.id   c1f5f9f6ac6993fe43ffc8a202572355
#
_cell.length_a   1.000
_cell.length_b   1.000
_cell.length_c   1.000
_cell.angle_alpha   90.00
_cell.angle_beta   90.00
_cell.angle_gamma   90.00
#
_symmetry.space_group_name_H-M   'P 1'
#
loop_
_entity.id
_entity.type
_entity.pdbx_description
1 polymer ?
#
loop_
_entity_poly.entity_id
_entity_poly.type
_entity_poly.pdbx_seq_one_letter_code
_entity_poly.pdbx_strand_id
1 'polypeptide(L)'
;MKTARLQAAEVKTRIPPADFYRAELPAMPAPRGAGWRDGGLCPFHSDRRAGSFRVNLSVGSFVCFSCGAKGSDIVSFIQMRDGLSFPDAMTKLAEEWGLA
;
A
#
# COMPACT_ATOMS: atom_id res chain seq x y z
N MET A 1 -27.26 -13.44 -1.21
CA MET A 1 -26.22 -14.36 -1.47
C MET A 1 -24.88 -13.82 -0.93
N LYS A 2 -24.11 -14.71 -0.51
CA LYS A 2 -22.89 -14.35 0.14
C LYS A 2 -21.71 -14.33 -0.79
N THR A 3 -21.02 -13.24 -0.83
CA THR A 3 -19.85 -13.12 -1.64
C THR A 3 -18.72 -13.93 -1.00
N ALA A 4 -17.98 -14.63 -1.81
CA ALA A 4 -16.83 -15.36 -1.32
C ALA A 4 -15.83 -14.37 -0.71
N ARG A 5 -15.31 -14.74 0.44
CA ARG A 5 -14.35 -13.91 1.13
C ARG A 5 -12.98 -14.00 0.46
N LEU A 6 -12.42 -12.85 0.10
CA LEU A 6 -11.10 -12.83 -0.49
C LEU A 6 -10.03 -13.09 0.57
N GLN A 7 -9.00 -13.83 0.19
CA GLN A 7 -7.83 -14.02 1.01
C GLN A 7 -6.83 -12.89 0.76
N ALA A 8 -6.03 -12.56 1.77
CA ALA A 8 -5.01 -11.54 1.61
C ALA A 8 -4.06 -11.87 0.45
N ALA A 9 -3.73 -13.15 0.28
CA ALA A 9 -2.87 -13.58 -0.82
C ALA A 9 -3.48 -13.27 -2.18
N GLU A 10 -4.80 -13.42 -2.32
CA GLU A 10 -5.49 -13.10 -3.56
C GLU A 10 -5.43 -11.61 -3.86
N VAL A 11 -5.68 -10.78 -2.84
CA VAL A 11 -5.63 -9.33 -3.00
C VAL A 11 -4.23 -8.91 -3.45
N LYS A 12 -3.20 -9.44 -2.79
CA LYS A 12 -1.82 -9.09 -3.12
C LYS A 12 -1.42 -9.55 -4.51
N THR A 13 -1.99 -10.66 -4.99
CA THR A 13 -1.71 -11.16 -6.32
C THR A 13 -2.43 -10.33 -7.40
N ARG A 14 -3.65 -9.90 -7.11
CA ARG A 14 -4.49 -9.24 -8.10
C ARG A 14 -4.29 -7.73 -8.16
N ILE A 15 -3.61 -7.15 -7.16
CA ILE A 15 -3.30 -5.72 -7.14
C ILE A 15 -1.79 -5.57 -7.16
N PRO A 16 -1.20 -5.25 -8.31
CA PRO A 16 0.25 -5.04 -8.37
C PRO A 16 0.67 -3.89 -7.45
N PRO A 17 1.67 -4.08 -6.60
CA PRO A 17 2.10 -3.02 -5.69
C PRO A 17 2.48 -1.72 -6.38
N ALA A 18 3.09 -1.79 -7.56
CA ALA A 18 3.45 -0.57 -8.29
C ALA A 18 2.22 0.25 -8.64
N ASP A 19 1.16 -0.40 -9.12
CA ASP A 19 -0.08 0.28 -9.48
C ASP A 19 -0.78 0.82 -8.25
N PHE A 20 -0.78 0.02 -7.17
CA PHE A 20 -1.39 0.43 -5.92
C PHE A 20 -0.73 1.70 -5.38
N TYR A 21 0.59 1.69 -5.23
CA TYR A 21 1.28 2.83 -4.65
C TYR A 21 1.22 4.06 -5.54
N ARG A 22 1.21 3.87 -6.85
CA ARG A 22 1.04 5.00 -7.75
C ARG A 22 -0.32 5.68 -7.55
N ALA A 23 -1.37 4.90 -7.33
CA ALA A 23 -2.70 5.43 -7.08
C ALA A 23 -2.83 6.09 -5.72
N GLU A 24 -2.16 5.53 -4.70
CA GLU A 24 -2.34 5.97 -3.32
C GLU A 24 -1.35 7.04 -2.87
N LEU A 25 -0.25 7.22 -3.59
CA LEU A 25 0.83 8.13 -3.21
C LEU A 25 1.05 9.16 -4.32
N PRO A 26 0.29 10.25 -4.30
CA PRO A 26 0.36 11.23 -5.40
C PRO A 26 1.73 11.88 -5.57
N ALA A 27 2.53 11.95 -4.51
CA ALA A 27 3.86 12.54 -4.59
C ALA A 27 4.95 11.55 -4.97
N MET A 28 4.59 10.28 -5.17
CA MET A 28 5.56 9.26 -5.54
C MET A 28 6.03 9.45 -6.98
N PRO A 29 7.35 9.37 -7.24
CA PRO A 29 7.83 9.35 -8.62
C PRO A 29 7.24 8.18 -9.40
N ALA A 30 7.17 8.30 -10.72
CA ALA A 30 6.62 7.24 -11.55
C ALA A 30 7.31 5.91 -11.22
N PRO A 31 6.55 4.84 -10.89
CA PRO A 31 7.16 3.57 -10.49
C PRO A 31 7.96 2.95 -11.63
N ARG A 32 9.12 2.42 -11.31
CA ARG A 32 9.99 1.76 -12.28
C ARG A 32 10.60 0.53 -11.66
N GLY A 33 10.61 -0.56 -12.40
CA GLY A 33 11.29 -1.76 -12.03
C GLY A 33 10.64 -2.46 -10.85
N ALA A 34 11.46 -3.02 -9.97
CA ALA A 34 11.00 -3.84 -8.88
C ALA A 34 11.80 -3.52 -7.61
N GLY A 35 11.41 -4.12 -6.49
CA GLY A 35 12.10 -3.93 -5.22
C GLY A 35 11.81 -2.58 -4.61
N TRP A 36 12.72 -2.14 -3.75
CA TRP A 36 12.55 -0.92 -2.98
C TRP A 36 12.74 0.32 -3.83
N ARG A 37 11.80 1.25 -3.73
CA ARG A 37 11.83 2.52 -4.46
C ARG A 37 11.34 3.64 -3.58
N ASP A 38 11.66 4.87 -3.98
CA ASP A 38 11.20 6.07 -3.31
C ASP A 38 9.68 6.15 -3.38
N GLY A 39 9.03 6.28 -2.24
CA GLY A 39 7.58 6.40 -2.15
C GLY A 39 7.07 7.83 -2.16
N GLY A 40 7.96 8.80 -2.27
CA GLY A 40 7.59 10.20 -2.17
C GLY A 40 7.45 10.63 -0.73
N LEU A 41 6.50 11.50 -0.45
CA LEU A 41 6.27 11.96 0.91
C LEU A 41 5.54 10.89 1.71
N CYS A 42 5.99 10.69 2.95
CA CYS A 42 5.39 9.69 3.83
C CYS A 42 3.97 10.12 4.25
N PRO A 43 2.97 9.25 4.09
CA PRO A 43 1.61 9.59 4.48
C PRO A 43 1.33 9.41 5.98
N PHE A 44 2.31 8.90 6.73
CA PHE A 44 2.11 8.56 8.14
C PHE A 44 2.59 9.63 9.11
N HIS A 45 3.22 10.68 8.59
CA HIS A 45 3.62 11.82 9.41
C HIS A 45 3.68 13.05 8.52
N SER A 46 3.86 14.21 9.13
CA SER A 46 3.97 15.47 8.39
C SER A 46 5.34 15.53 7.73
N ASP A 47 5.42 15.03 6.51
CA ASP A 47 6.68 14.91 5.78
C ASP A 47 6.82 16.05 4.79
N ARG A 48 7.98 16.68 4.77
CA ARG A 48 8.26 17.84 3.90
C ARG A 48 9.25 17.53 2.82
N ARG A 49 9.87 16.35 2.88
CA ARG A 49 10.98 16.03 2.01
C ARG A 49 10.97 14.54 1.70
N ALA A 50 11.04 14.22 0.42
CA ALA A 50 11.09 12.82 0.01
C ALA A 50 12.44 12.20 0.39
N GLY A 51 12.47 10.87 0.46
CA GLY A 51 13.70 10.11 0.69
C GLY A 51 13.61 9.13 1.84
N SER A 52 12.83 9.44 2.87
CA SER A 52 12.70 8.55 4.02
C SER A 52 11.66 7.46 3.83
N PHE A 53 10.66 7.70 2.99
CA PHE A 53 9.59 6.73 2.79
C PHE A 53 9.87 5.88 1.56
N ARG A 54 9.92 4.57 1.76
CA ARG A 54 10.24 3.60 0.71
C ARG A 54 9.15 2.56 0.59
N VAL A 55 8.88 2.14 -0.63
CA VAL A 55 7.92 1.08 -0.90
C VAL A 55 8.58 0.01 -1.75
N ASN A 56 8.17 -1.23 -1.53
CA ASN A 56 8.70 -2.36 -2.31
C ASN A 56 7.70 -2.71 -3.40
N LEU A 57 8.08 -2.49 -4.64
CA LEU A 57 7.20 -2.70 -5.78
C LEU A 57 7.00 -4.17 -6.12
N SER A 58 7.80 -5.05 -5.57
CA SER A 58 7.65 -6.49 -5.80
C SER A 58 6.64 -7.13 -4.87
N VAL A 59 6.66 -6.75 -3.59
CA VAL A 59 5.84 -7.42 -2.57
C VAL A 59 4.90 -6.47 -1.82
N GLY A 60 5.04 -5.17 -1.98
CA GLY A 60 4.13 -4.21 -1.36
C GLY A 60 4.53 -3.74 0.02
N SER A 61 5.66 -4.18 0.55
CA SER A 61 6.14 -3.72 1.86
C SER A 61 6.45 -2.23 1.82
N PHE A 62 6.42 -1.59 2.97
CA PHE A 62 6.77 -0.19 3.08
C PHE A 62 7.51 0.10 4.38
N VAL A 63 8.27 1.17 4.38
CA VAL A 63 9.00 1.61 5.57
C VAL A 63 9.29 3.09 5.47
N CYS A 64 9.18 3.79 6.58
CA CYS A 64 9.63 5.19 6.68
C CYS A 64 10.76 5.26 7.70
N PHE A 65 11.93 5.64 7.25
CA PHE A 65 13.09 5.75 8.13
C PHE A 65 13.03 6.96 9.04
N SER A 66 12.10 7.88 8.79
CA SER A 66 11.94 9.06 9.61
C SER A 66 10.99 8.83 10.78
N CYS A 67 9.80 8.29 10.52
CA CYS A 67 8.80 8.11 11.58
C CYS A 67 8.68 6.67 12.07
N GLY A 68 9.34 5.73 11.40
CA GLY A 68 9.32 4.32 11.81
C GLY A 68 8.12 3.52 11.35
N ALA A 69 7.21 4.12 10.59
CA ALA A 69 6.07 3.38 10.05
C ALA A 69 6.58 2.27 9.12
N LYS A 70 6.00 1.10 9.20
CA LYS A 70 6.38 -0.02 8.34
C LYS A 70 5.28 -1.06 8.30
N GLY A 71 5.26 -1.84 7.23
CA GLY A 71 4.34 -2.92 7.07
C GLY A 71 4.78 -3.86 5.97
N SER A 72 4.18 -5.03 5.92
CA SER A 72 4.64 -6.10 5.04
C SER A 72 3.97 -6.11 3.67
N ASP A 73 2.84 -5.45 3.51
CA ASP A 73 2.10 -5.49 2.25
C ASP A 73 1.13 -4.32 2.12
N ILE A 74 0.41 -4.27 1.00
CA ILE A 74 -0.53 -3.19 0.73
C ILE A 74 -1.73 -3.20 1.67
N VAL A 75 -2.12 -4.35 2.19
CA VAL A 75 -3.20 -4.41 3.17
C VAL A 75 -2.78 -3.70 4.45
N SER A 76 -1.56 -3.99 4.93
CA SER A 76 -1.01 -3.29 6.10
C SER A 76 -0.94 -1.79 5.88
N PHE A 77 -0.61 -1.37 4.67
CA PHE A 77 -0.56 0.05 4.33
C PHE A 77 -1.92 0.72 4.53
N ILE A 78 -2.97 0.13 3.98
CA ILE A 78 -4.33 0.68 4.09
C ILE A 78 -4.80 0.65 5.55
N GLN A 79 -4.51 -0.43 6.26
CA GLN A 79 -4.87 -0.49 7.67
C GLN A 79 -4.24 0.66 8.47
N MET A 80 -2.98 0.88 8.26
CA MET A 80 -2.25 1.89 9.03
C MET A 80 -2.63 3.31 8.61
N ARG A 81 -2.67 3.57 7.31
CA ARG A 81 -2.95 4.93 6.84
C ARG A 81 -4.39 5.36 7.14
N ASP A 82 -5.34 4.47 6.94
CA ASP A 82 -6.76 4.80 7.08
C ASP A 82 -7.37 4.38 8.42
N GLY A 83 -6.58 3.76 9.29
CA GLY A 83 -7.07 3.34 10.59
C GLY A 83 -8.11 2.24 10.52
N LEU A 84 -7.96 1.30 9.60
CA LEU A 84 -8.95 0.26 9.36
C LEU A 84 -8.54 -1.07 9.97
N SER A 85 -9.55 -1.87 10.32
CA SER A 85 -9.32 -3.26 10.67
C SER A 85 -8.89 -4.02 9.42
N PHE A 86 -8.36 -5.24 9.61
CA PHE A 86 -8.00 -6.07 8.48
C PHE A 86 -9.20 -6.36 7.56
N PRO A 87 -10.37 -6.78 8.08
CA PRO A 87 -11.52 -7.02 7.19
C PRO A 87 -11.95 -5.76 6.44
N ASP A 88 -11.94 -4.61 7.10
CA ASP A 88 -12.35 -3.38 6.44
C ASP A 88 -11.36 -2.95 5.37
N ALA A 89 -10.07 -3.14 5.61
CA ALA A 89 -9.06 -2.85 4.61
C ALA A 89 -9.24 -3.76 3.38
N MET A 90 -9.52 -5.03 3.62
CA MET A 90 -9.77 -5.99 2.54
C MET A 90 -10.99 -5.59 1.71
N THR A 91 -12.06 -5.19 2.38
CA THR A 91 -13.27 -4.74 1.69
C THR A 91 -13.01 -3.50 0.85
N LYS A 92 -12.28 -2.54 1.40
CA LYS A 92 -11.96 -1.32 0.69
C LYS A 92 -11.14 -1.62 -0.58
N LEU A 93 -10.13 -2.46 -0.46
CA LEU A 93 -9.31 -2.84 -1.61
C LEU A 93 -10.12 -3.58 -2.66
N ALA A 94 -10.98 -4.50 -2.23
CA ALA A 94 -11.81 -5.25 -3.17
C ALA A 94 -12.74 -4.33 -3.93
N GLU A 95 -13.33 -3.36 -3.25
CA GLU A 95 -14.26 -2.43 -3.88
C GLU A 95 -13.56 -1.47 -4.82
N GLU A 96 -12.46 -0.88 -4.36
CA GLU A 96 -11.76 0.13 -5.15
C GLU A 96 -11.04 -0.44 -6.36
N TRP A 97 -10.64 -1.70 -6.28
CA TRP A 97 -9.92 -2.36 -7.36
C TRP A 97 -10.78 -3.37 -8.13
N GLY A 98 -12.08 -3.39 -7.86
CA GLY A 98 -13.01 -4.21 -8.62
C GLY A 98 -12.79 -5.71 -8.48
N LEU A 99 -12.41 -6.17 -7.28
CA LEU A 99 -12.15 -7.59 -7.06
C LEU A 99 -13.33 -8.37 -6.51
N ALA A 100 -14.33 -7.68 -6.01
CA ALA A 100 -15.49 -8.34 -5.39
C ALA A 100 -16.47 -8.86 -6.42
#